data_e03139f83f22ce234cbfca109b9b23f3
#
_entry.id   e03139f83f22ce234cbfca109b9b23f3
#
_cell.length_a   1.000
_cell.length_b   1.000
_cell.length_c   1.000
_cell.angle_alpha   90.00
_cell.angle_beta   90.00
_cell.angle_gamma   90.00
#
_symmetry.space_group_name_H-M   'P 1'
#
loop_
_entity.id
_entity.type
_entity.pdbx_description
1 polymer ?
#
loop_
_entity_poly.entity_id
_entity_poly.type
_entity_poly.pdbx_seq_one_letter_code
_entity_poly.pdbx_strand_id
1 'polypeptide(L)'
;DRRRMAHYLASDAGYEHVMNVVRARMLASGMSEGEFAATSETARLQAANGFFSGGHDLIIGKRHFVDGATEAHELAGSGTLTPEEHAQYTSYTARSMCDLYDLDPAVRYVATFQNWLRPAGASFDHLHKQLVAIDDLAVQTEAELERLRAQPDIYDQIFTVAATRKLLIAQNEHAVALAGFGHRFPGIAIWPLHSPRNPWEVSDQAMA
;
A
#
# COMPACT_ATOMS: atom_id res chain seq x y z
N ASP A 1 5.63 5.73 -16.81
CA ASP A 1 6.35 4.87 -17.77
C ASP A 1 5.82 5.10 -19.19
N ARG A 2 6.65 5.70 -20.08
CA ARG A 2 6.29 6.02 -21.46
C ARG A 2 5.85 4.80 -22.28
N ARG A 3 6.40 3.61 -22.00
CA ARG A 3 6.05 2.37 -22.70
C ARG A 3 4.65 1.90 -22.30
N ARG A 4 4.33 1.91 -21.00
CA ARG A 4 2.99 1.57 -20.50
C ARG A 4 1.95 2.54 -21.04
N MET A 5 2.24 3.84 -20.99
CA MET A 5 1.40 4.88 -21.57
C MET A 5 1.13 4.62 -23.05
N ALA A 6 2.18 4.42 -23.87
CA ALA A 6 2.04 4.15 -25.28
C ALA A 6 1.23 2.88 -25.56
N HIS A 7 1.47 1.80 -24.82
CA HIS A 7 0.74 0.54 -24.97
C HIS A 7 -0.74 0.70 -24.63
N TYR A 8 -1.04 1.35 -23.50
CA TYR A 8 -2.43 1.51 -23.04
C TYR A 8 -3.24 2.45 -23.94
N LEU A 9 -2.64 3.56 -24.36
CA LEU A 9 -3.27 4.53 -25.26
C LEU A 9 -3.38 4.04 -26.73
N ALA A 10 -2.75 2.91 -27.07
CA ALA A 10 -2.87 2.32 -28.40
C ALA A 10 -4.26 1.68 -28.66
N SER A 11 -5.03 1.39 -27.63
CA SER A 11 -6.40 0.91 -27.75
C SER A 11 -7.41 2.04 -27.55
N ASP A 12 -8.51 2.04 -28.32
CA ASP A 12 -9.58 3.04 -28.20
C ASP A 12 -10.16 3.08 -26.76
N ALA A 13 -10.38 1.91 -26.16
CA ALA A 13 -10.89 1.81 -24.80
C ALA A 13 -9.91 2.39 -23.76
N GLY A 14 -8.60 2.13 -23.91
CA GLY A 14 -7.57 2.69 -23.03
C GLY A 14 -7.45 4.20 -23.18
N TYR A 15 -7.49 4.70 -24.40
CA TYR A 15 -7.48 6.13 -24.69
C TYR A 15 -8.69 6.83 -24.06
N GLU A 16 -9.89 6.31 -24.30
CA GLU A 16 -11.14 6.85 -23.74
C GLU A 16 -11.13 6.86 -22.23
N HIS A 17 -10.69 5.75 -21.60
CA HIS A 17 -10.56 5.67 -20.14
C HIS A 17 -9.65 6.75 -19.59
N VAL A 18 -8.44 6.89 -20.12
CA VAL A 18 -7.47 7.89 -19.65
C VAL A 18 -8.00 9.30 -19.86
N MET A 19 -8.60 9.59 -21.00
CA MET A 19 -9.19 10.91 -21.28
C MET A 19 -10.33 11.25 -20.34
N ASN A 20 -11.16 10.28 -19.94
CA ASN A 20 -12.21 10.46 -18.94
C ASN A 20 -11.63 10.78 -17.55
N VAL A 21 -10.53 10.12 -17.15
CA VAL A 21 -9.83 10.43 -15.89
C VAL A 21 -9.20 11.82 -15.93
N VAL A 22 -8.54 12.19 -17.02
CA VAL A 22 -7.95 13.52 -17.21
C VAL A 22 -9.04 14.59 -17.13
N ARG A 23 -10.15 14.39 -17.83
CA ARG A 23 -11.31 15.30 -17.78
C ARG A 23 -11.83 15.46 -16.37
N ALA A 24 -12.10 14.36 -15.66
CA ALA A 24 -12.60 14.40 -14.30
C ALA A 24 -11.68 15.18 -13.35
N ARG A 25 -10.35 14.98 -13.46
CA ARG A 25 -9.35 15.72 -12.67
C ARG A 25 -9.32 17.21 -12.99
N MET A 26 -9.34 17.59 -14.27
CA MET A 26 -9.33 18.97 -14.68
C MET A 26 -10.59 19.72 -14.22
N LEU A 27 -11.77 19.09 -14.34
CA LEU A 27 -13.01 19.66 -13.82
C LEU A 27 -13.00 19.78 -12.28
N ALA A 28 -12.49 18.80 -11.57
CA ALA A 28 -12.35 18.84 -10.13
C ALA A 28 -11.38 19.93 -9.64
N SER A 29 -10.41 20.35 -10.49
CA SER A 29 -9.51 21.47 -10.21
C SER A 29 -10.10 22.85 -10.54
N GLY A 30 -11.36 22.90 -10.96
CA GLY A 30 -12.10 24.15 -11.22
C GLY A 30 -12.20 24.55 -12.70
N MET A 31 -11.68 23.73 -13.64
CA MET A 31 -11.84 23.94 -15.07
C MET A 31 -13.29 23.67 -15.48
N SER A 32 -13.85 24.50 -16.35
CA SER A 32 -15.17 24.26 -16.95
C SER A 32 -15.11 23.24 -18.11
N GLU A 33 -16.24 22.66 -18.45
CA GLU A 33 -16.37 21.78 -19.62
C GLU A 33 -15.96 22.46 -20.93
N GLY A 34 -16.28 23.74 -21.09
CA GLY A 34 -15.93 24.53 -22.27
C GLY A 34 -14.40 24.71 -22.39
N GLU A 35 -13.73 25.01 -21.29
CA GLU A 35 -12.28 25.13 -21.21
C GLU A 35 -11.60 23.79 -21.49
N PHE A 36 -12.13 22.69 -20.92
CA PHE A 36 -11.62 21.35 -21.22
C PHE A 36 -11.77 21.01 -22.72
N ALA A 37 -12.92 21.30 -23.31
CA ALA A 37 -13.16 21.06 -24.74
C ALA A 37 -12.19 21.87 -25.63
N ALA A 38 -11.83 23.08 -25.21
CA ALA A 38 -10.87 23.95 -25.89
C ALA A 38 -9.39 23.52 -25.69
N THR A 39 -9.11 22.64 -24.72
CA THR A 39 -7.74 22.16 -24.44
C THR A 39 -7.26 21.28 -25.59
N SER A 40 -6.04 21.51 -26.08
CA SER A 40 -5.46 20.70 -27.16
C SER A 40 -5.24 19.24 -26.71
N GLU A 41 -5.26 18.32 -27.67
CA GLU A 41 -4.96 16.91 -27.42
C GLU A 41 -3.58 16.73 -26.76
N THR A 42 -2.58 17.47 -27.25
CA THR A 42 -1.22 17.45 -26.66
C THR A 42 -1.24 17.82 -25.18
N ALA A 43 -1.98 18.84 -24.79
CA ALA A 43 -2.09 19.24 -23.38
C ALA A 43 -2.83 18.20 -22.54
N ARG A 44 -3.87 17.57 -23.09
CA ARG A 44 -4.56 16.45 -22.42
C ARG A 44 -3.66 15.24 -22.24
N LEU A 45 -2.87 14.88 -23.26
CA LEU A 45 -1.87 13.81 -23.16
C LEU A 45 -0.75 14.14 -22.18
N GLN A 46 -0.32 15.39 -22.07
CA GLN A 46 0.62 15.82 -21.04
C GLN A 46 0.02 15.66 -19.63
N ALA A 47 -1.23 16.03 -19.45
CA ALA A 47 -1.95 15.82 -18.19
C ALA A 47 -2.14 14.32 -17.85
N ALA A 48 -2.23 13.47 -18.88
CA ALA A 48 -2.28 12.02 -18.74
C ALA A 48 -0.98 11.42 -18.19
N ASN A 49 0.17 12.11 -18.28
CA ASN A 49 1.42 11.63 -17.69
C ASN A 49 1.26 11.33 -16.19
N GLY A 50 0.48 12.13 -15.47
CA GLY A 50 0.19 11.88 -14.05
C GLY A 50 -0.61 10.60 -13.77
N PHE A 51 -1.30 10.04 -14.77
CA PHE A 51 -1.97 8.75 -14.66
C PHE A 51 -0.96 7.58 -14.73
N PHE A 52 0.12 7.76 -15.50
CA PHE A 52 1.15 6.74 -15.71
C PHE A 52 2.44 7.01 -14.90
N SER A 53 2.49 8.08 -14.11
CA SER A 53 3.61 8.39 -13.24
C SER A 53 3.44 7.73 -11.88
N GLY A 54 4.55 7.27 -11.31
CA GLY A 54 4.54 6.47 -10.09
C GLY A 54 4.03 5.05 -10.34
N GLY A 55 3.97 4.27 -9.26
CA GLY A 55 3.39 2.94 -9.25
C GLY A 55 2.23 2.89 -8.27
N HIS A 56 1.11 2.33 -8.68
CA HIS A 56 0.00 2.05 -7.78
C HIS A 56 -0.57 0.68 -8.12
N ASP A 57 -0.35 -0.27 -7.24
CA ASP A 57 -0.88 -1.62 -7.38
C ASP A 57 -1.93 -1.92 -6.31
N LEU A 58 -2.87 -2.78 -6.66
CA LEU A 58 -3.86 -3.34 -5.76
C LEU A 58 -3.63 -4.84 -5.63
N ILE A 59 -3.41 -5.29 -4.41
CA ILE A 59 -3.33 -6.71 -4.10
C ILE A 59 -4.68 -7.14 -3.55
N ILE A 60 -5.43 -7.87 -4.35
CA ILE A 60 -6.80 -8.26 -4.04
C ILE A 60 -6.79 -9.67 -3.44
N GLY A 61 -7.45 -9.86 -2.31
CA GLY A 61 -7.64 -11.17 -1.71
C GLY A 61 -8.42 -12.10 -2.65
N LYS A 62 -8.04 -13.37 -2.74
CA LYS A 62 -8.71 -14.32 -3.62
C LYS A 62 -10.17 -14.52 -3.22
N ARG A 63 -10.47 -14.58 -1.92
CA ARG A 63 -11.79 -14.78 -1.36
C ARG A 63 -12.51 -13.44 -1.18
N HIS A 64 -13.75 -13.33 -1.70
CA HIS A 64 -14.60 -12.16 -1.47
C HIS A 64 -15.50 -12.34 -0.23
N PHE A 65 -16.03 -13.53 -0.05
CA PHE A 65 -16.92 -13.87 1.06
C PHE A 65 -16.33 -14.94 1.97
N VAL A 66 -16.82 -15.03 3.20
CA VAL A 66 -16.51 -16.16 4.09
C VAL A 66 -17.14 -17.45 3.55
N ASP A 67 -16.60 -18.60 3.94
CA ASP A 67 -17.13 -19.90 3.51
C ASP A 67 -18.55 -20.08 4.06
N GLY A 68 -19.48 -20.45 3.16
CA GLY A 68 -20.89 -20.62 3.50
C GLY A 68 -21.69 -19.33 3.61
N ALA A 69 -21.14 -18.19 3.16
CA ALA A 69 -21.85 -16.92 3.14
C ALA A 69 -23.19 -17.03 2.39
N THR A 70 -24.23 -16.47 2.98
CA THR A 70 -25.58 -16.39 2.42
C THR A 70 -26.00 -14.94 2.17
N GLU A 71 -25.30 -13.99 2.74
CA GLU A 71 -25.61 -12.57 2.67
C GLU A 71 -24.43 -11.73 2.18
N ALA A 72 -24.72 -10.62 1.53
CA ALA A 72 -23.73 -9.77 0.89
C ALA A 72 -22.76 -9.06 1.87
N HIS A 73 -23.09 -9.00 3.15
CA HIS A 73 -22.23 -8.39 4.17
C HIS A 73 -21.23 -9.37 4.80
N GLU A 74 -21.35 -10.68 4.51
CA GLU A 74 -20.46 -11.72 5.04
C GLU A 74 -19.13 -11.78 4.28
N LEU A 75 -18.42 -10.65 4.29
CA LEU A 75 -17.20 -10.45 3.54
C LEU A 75 -15.99 -11.12 4.21
N ALA A 76 -15.12 -11.70 3.40
CA ALA A 76 -13.82 -12.16 3.86
C ALA A 76 -12.91 -10.97 4.16
N GLY A 77 -12.35 -10.93 5.34
CA GLY A 77 -11.42 -9.92 5.81
C GLY A 77 -10.14 -10.54 6.40
N SER A 78 -9.19 -9.74 6.83
CA SER A 78 -7.94 -10.24 7.40
C SER A 78 -8.15 -11.19 8.59
N GLY A 79 -9.22 -10.99 9.37
CA GLY A 79 -9.55 -11.88 10.50
C GLY A 79 -10.22 -13.20 10.13
N THR A 80 -10.59 -13.41 8.86
CA THR A 80 -11.25 -14.63 8.36
C THR A 80 -10.38 -15.42 7.38
N LEU A 81 -9.21 -14.90 7.02
CA LEU A 81 -8.21 -15.66 6.27
C LEU A 81 -7.60 -16.75 7.14
N THR A 82 -7.31 -17.91 6.53
CA THR A 82 -6.47 -18.90 7.19
C THR A 82 -5.03 -18.38 7.34
N PRO A 83 -4.21 -18.92 8.25
CA PRO A 83 -2.80 -18.53 8.34
C PRO A 83 -2.07 -18.65 7.01
N GLU A 84 -2.34 -19.71 6.22
CA GLU A 84 -1.72 -19.96 4.92
C GLU A 84 -2.14 -18.91 3.88
N GLU A 85 -3.44 -18.55 3.84
CA GLU A 85 -3.93 -17.48 2.97
C GLU A 85 -3.33 -16.13 3.36
N HIS A 86 -3.20 -15.86 4.66
CA HIS A 86 -2.61 -14.63 5.17
C HIS A 86 -1.13 -14.54 4.82
N ALA A 87 -0.37 -15.63 4.98
CA ALA A 87 1.04 -15.72 4.60
C ALA A 87 1.22 -15.49 3.09
N GLN A 88 0.42 -16.15 2.24
CA GLN A 88 0.46 -15.96 0.78
C GLN A 88 0.11 -14.52 0.39
N TYR A 89 -0.90 -13.93 1.01
CA TYR A 89 -1.31 -12.56 0.76
C TYR A 89 -0.22 -11.55 1.14
N THR A 90 0.47 -11.79 2.24
CA THR A 90 1.58 -10.95 2.72
C THR A 90 2.83 -11.14 1.86
N SER A 91 3.22 -12.37 1.55
CA SER A 91 4.37 -12.68 0.68
C SER A 91 4.18 -12.13 -0.74
N TYR A 92 2.98 -12.23 -1.30
CA TYR A 92 2.68 -11.65 -2.60
C TYR A 92 2.76 -10.12 -2.56
N THR A 93 2.27 -9.50 -1.48
CA THR A 93 2.40 -8.06 -1.27
C THR A 93 3.87 -7.62 -1.24
N ALA A 94 4.72 -8.33 -0.49
CA ALA A 94 6.14 -8.02 -0.40
C ALA A 94 6.85 -8.15 -1.76
N ARG A 95 6.52 -9.17 -2.54
CA ARG A 95 7.05 -9.33 -3.91
C ARG A 95 6.62 -8.19 -4.84
N SER A 96 5.34 -7.81 -4.78
CA SER A 96 4.84 -6.68 -5.58
C SER A 96 5.49 -5.34 -5.19
N MET A 97 5.89 -5.17 -3.93
CA MET A 97 6.73 -4.02 -3.53
C MET A 97 8.08 -4.05 -4.25
N CYS A 98 8.76 -5.20 -4.31
CA CYS A 98 10.01 -5.38 -5.05
C CYS A 98 9.84 -4.99 -6.53
N ASP A 99 8.78 -5.51 -7.17
CA ASP A 99 8.49 -5.24 -8.57
C ASP A 99 8.30 -3.74 -8.85
N LEU A 100 7.72 -2.98 -7.89
CA LEU A 100 7.56 -1.53 -8.01
C LEU A 100 8.90 -0.78 -7.93
N TYR A 101 9.83 -1.23 -7.07
CA TYR A 101 11.19 -0.67 -7.03
C TYR A 101 11.99 -1.00 -8.29
N ASP A 102 11.84 -2.21 -8.83
CA ASP A 102 12.53 -2.64 -10.06
C ASP A 102 11.98 -1.94 -11.32
N LEU A 103 10.70 -1.56 -11.27
CA LEU A 103 10.01 -0.93 -12.39
C LEU A 103 10.53 0.48 -12.69
N ASP A 104 10.83 1.27 -11.66
CA ASP A 104 11.27 2.65 -11.80
C ASP A 104 12.37 2.99 -10.75
N PRO A 105 13.61 3.24 -11.21
CA PRO A 105 14.72 3.57 -10.32
C PRO A 105 14.54 4.90 -9.56
N ALA A 106 13.55 5.72 -9.92
CA ALA A 106 13.20 6.92 -9.17
C ALA A 106 12.40 6.62 -7.89
N VAL A 107 11.81 5.42 -7.77
CA VAL A 107 11.05 5.03 -6.58
C VAL A 107 11.98 4.97 -5.37
N ARG A 108 11.65 5.72 -4.33
CA ARG A 108 12.36 5.78 -3.05
C ARG A 108 11.59 5.15 -1.90
N TYR A 109 10.27 5.08 -2.03
CA TYR A 109 9.39 4.53 -0.99
C TYR A 109 8.16 3.90 -1.61
N VAL A 110 7.76 2.74 -1.10
CA VAL A 110 6.49 2.10 -1.44
C VAL A 110 5.63 2.02 -0.18
N ALA A 111 4.63 2.88 -0.11
CA ALA A 111 3.63 2.83 0.95
C ALA A 111 2.71 1.61 0.71
N THR A 112 2.63 0.74 1.70
CA THR A 112 1.73 -0.42 1.67
C THR A 112 0.73 -0.30 2.81
N PHE A 113 -0.55 -0.31 2.48
CA PHE A 113 -1.61 -0.16 3.46
C PHE A 113 -2.89 -0.89 3.02
N GLN A 114 -3.76 -1.12 3.98
CA GLN A 114 -5.07 -1.73 3.79
C GLN A 114 -6.11 -0.92 4.54
N ASN A 115 -7.08 -0.40 3.81
CA ASN A 115 -8.27 0.20 4.39
C ASN A 115 -9.40 -0.85 4.38
N TRP A 116 -10.01 -1.11 5.53
CA TRP A 116 -11.10 -2.08 5.62
C TRP A 116 -12.45 -1.37 5.62
N LEU A 117 -13.21 -1.59 4.54
CA LEU A 117 -14.54 -1.03 4.30
C LEU A 117 -14.56 0.52 4.18
N ARG A 118 -15.71 1.05 3.79
CA ARG A 118 -15.90 2.50 3.57
C ARG A 118 -15.55 3.39 4.76
N PRO A 119 -15.87 3.02 6.03
CA PRO A 119 -15.52 3.86 7.17
C PRO A 119 -14.01 4.07 7.33
N ALA A 120 -13.19 3.15 6.87
CA ALA A 120 -11.73 3.27 6.84
C ALA A 120 -11.18 3.90 5.55
N GLY A 121 -12.05 4.32 4.63
CA GLY A 121 -11.67 4.94 3.36
C GLY A 121 -11.42 3.94 2.21
N ALA A 122 -11.90 2.70 2.32
CA ALA A 122 -11.83 1.75 1.22
C ALA A 122 -12.71 2.19 0.03
N SER A 123 -12.20 2.02 -1.18
CA SER A 123 -12.92 2.35 -2.41
C SER A 123 -13.98 1.30 -2.76
N PHE A 124 -13.79 0.06 -2.32
CA PHE A 124 -14.69 -1.09 -2.52
C PHE A 124 -14.54 -2.10 -1.37
N ASP A 125 -15.51 -2.96 -1.22
CA ASP A 125 -15.66 -3.82 -0.03
C ASP A 125 -14.95 -5.19 -0.15
N HIS A 126 -14.23 -5.47 -1.24
CA HIS A 126 -13.38 -6.65 -1.36
C HIS A 126 -12.05 -6.42 -0.64
N LEU A 127 -11.58 -7.42 0.11
CA LEU A 127 -10.29 -7.35 0.81
C LEU A 127 -9.16 -7.02 -0.16
N HIS A 128 -8.48 -5.89 0.06
CA HIS A 128 -7.36 -5.47 -0.77
C HIS A 128 -6.33 -4.66 0.03
N LYS A 129 -5.09 -4.77 -0.40
CA LYS A 129 -4.01 -3.85 -0.01
C LYS A 129 -3.69 -2.93 -1.17
N GLN A 130 -3.25 -1.73 -0.85
CA GLN A 130 -2.78 -0.75 -1.82
C GLN A 130 -1.27 -0.57 -1.66
N LEU A 131 -0.57 -0.53 -2.78
CA LEU A 131 0.85 -0.22 -2.86
C LEU A 131 0.99 1.06 -3.67
N VAL A 132 1.61 2.08 -3.08
CA VAL A 132 1.83 3.37 -3.74
C VAL A 132 3.32 3.66 -3.73
N ALA A 133 3.92 3.61 -4.92
CA ALA A 133 5.34 3.94 -5.11
C ALA A 133 5.51 5.44 -5.37
N ILE A 134 6.41 6.07 -4.63
CA ILE A 134 6.74 7.49 -4.73
C ILE A 134 8.25 7.70 -4.81
N ASP A 135 8.66 8.81 -5.39
CA ASP A 135 10.04 9.22 -5.60
C ASP A 135 10.63 10.03 -4.43
N ASP A 136 9.92 10.05 -3.31
CA ASP A 136 10.33 10.72 -2.07
C ASP A 136 10.10 9.83 -0.86
N LEU A 137 10.70 10.16 0.28
CA LEU A 137 10.42 9.52 1.56
C LEU A 137 9.28 10.24 2.27
N ALA A 138 8.40 9.48 2.92
CA ALA A 138 7.39 10.08 3.77
C ALA A 138 8.06 10.81 4.95
N VAL A 139 7.54 11.97 5.32
CA VAL A 139 8.09 12.81 6.42
C VAL A 139 8.29 12.01 7.72
N GLN A 140 7.38 11.08 8.02
CA GLN A 140 7.52 10.21 9.19
C GLN A 140 8.71 9.26 9.06
N THR A 141 8.92 8.69 7.87
CA THR A 141 10.05 7.80 7.60
C THR A 141 11.37 8.55 7.68
N GLU A 142 11.44 9.77 7.16
CA GLU A 142 12.65 10.62 7.29
C GLU A 142 12.96 10.91 8.76
N ALA A 143 11.97 11.34 9.54
CA ALA A 143 12.13 11.61 10.97
C ALA A 143 12.54 10.35 11.76
N GLU A 144 12.04 9.18 11.38
CA GLU A 144 12.42 7.89 11.97
C GLU A 144 13.87 7.54 11.65
N LEU A 145 14.29 7.70 10.39
CA LEU A 145 15.68 7.48 9.97
C LEU A 145 16.65 8.43 10.68
N GLU A 146 16.29 9.70 10.88
CA GLU A 146 17.10 10.65 11.64
C GLU A 146 17.26 10.21 13.10
N ARG A 147 16.19 9.76 13.73
CA ARG A 147 16.22 9.23 15.11
C ARG A 147 17.09 7.98 15.21
N LEU A 148 16.96 7.05 14.27
CA LEU A 148 17.80 5.84 14.21
C LEU A 148 19.29 6.18 14.03
N ARG A 149 19.62 7.18 13.21
CA ARG A 149 21.02 7.64 13.07
C ARG A 149 21.57 8.23 14.37
N ALA A 150 20.72 8.98 15.10
CA ALA A 150 21.09 9.57 16.38
C ALA A 150 21.14 8.55 17.53
N GLN A 151 20.31 7.52 17.48
CA GLN A 151 20.13 6.50 18.50
C GLN A 151 19.86 5.13 17.86
N PRO A 152 20.93 4.41 17.45
CA PRO A 152 20.80 3.15 16.70
C PRO A 152 20.07 2.02 17.44
N ASP A 153 20.02 2.06 18.76
CA ASP A 153 19.37 1.09 19.65
C ASP A 153 17.93 1.46 20.04
N ILE A 154 17.32 2.44 19.38
CA ILE A 154 15.99 2.96 19.75
C ILE A 154 14.92 1.87 19.73
N TYR A 155 14.97 0.91 18.79
CA TYR A 155 14.00 -0.19 18.73
C TYR A 155 14.21 -1.18 19.88
N ASP A 156 15.44 -1.47 20.27
CA ASP A 156 15.75 -2.32 21.45
C ASP A 156 15.21 -1.67 22.72
N GLN A 157 15.32 -0.35 22.84
CA GLN A 157 14.76 0.40 23.96
C GLN A 157 13.23 0.36 23.97
N ILE A 158 12.57 0.55 22.79
CA ILE A 158 11.12 0.45 22.66
C ILE A 158 10.65 -0.96 23.06
N PHE A 159 11.34 -2.01 22.59
CA PHE A 159 11.05 -3.39 22.97
C PHE A 159 11.19 -3.61 24.47
N THR A 160 12.27 -3.12 25.06
CA THR A 160 12.52 -3.20 26.53
C THR A 160 11.40 -2.52 27.32
N VAL A 161 10.97 -1.33 26.88
CA VAL A 161 9.83 -0.62 27.49
C VAL A 161 8.54 -1.44 27.36
N ALA A 162 8.26 -1.96 26.15
CA ALA A 162 7.07 -2.77 25.90
C ALA A 162 7.05 -4.02 26.80
N ALA A 163 8.17 -4.73 26.93
CA ALA A 163 8.30 -5.90 27.79
C ALA A 163 8.10 -5.54 29.28
N THR A 164 8.77 -4.48 29.75
CA THR A 164 8.71 -4.03 31.14
C THR A 164 7.31 -3.54 31.52
N ARG A 165 6.60 -2.91 30.61
CA ARG A 165 5.24 -2.38 30.80
C ARG A 165 4.14 -3.39 30.51
N LYS A 166 4.48 -4.66 30.21
CA LYS A 166 3.53 -5.72 29.86
C LYS A 166 2.66 -5.40 28.65
N LEU A 167 3.27 -4.78 27.64
CA LEU A 167 2.60 -4.43 26.39
C LEU A 167 2.78 -5.51 25.30
N LEU A 168 3.54 -6.57 25.60
CA LEU A 168 3.68 -7.71 24.67
C LEU A 168 2.37 -8.50 24.65
N ILE A 169 1.83 -8.69 23.43
CA ILE A 169 0.59 -9.42 23.19
C ILE A 169 0.90 -10.88 22.84
N ALA A 170 1.85 -11.10 21.92
CA ALA A 170 2.28 -12.41 21.48
C ALA A 170 3.73 -12.33 20.97
N GLN A 171 4.41 -13.46 21.00
CA GLN A 171 5.76 -13.60 20.46
C GLN A 171 6.00 -15.04 20.02
N ASN A 172 6.70 -15.22 18.90
CA ASN A 172 7.28 -16.47 18.47
C ASN A 172 8.77 -16.27 18.15
N GLU A 173 9.41 -17.23 17.48
CA GLU A 173 10.82 -17.14 17.09
C GLU A 173 11.09 -16.12 15.96
N HIS A 174 10.07 -15.68 15.24
CA HIS A 174 10.19 -14.82 14.05
C HIS A 174 9.71 -13.38 14.30
N ALA A 175 8.70 -13.19 15.14
CA ALA A 175 8.04 -11.90 15.30
C ALA A 175 7.51 -11.68 16.72
N VAL A 176 7.29 -10.42 17.05
CA VAL A 176 6.62 -9.99 18.26
C VAL A 176 5.48 -9.05 17.94
N ALA A 177 4.33 -9.27 18.58
CA ALA A 177 3.19 -8.37 18.56
C ALA A 177 3.11 -7.61 19.88
N LEU A 178 3.00 -6.31 19.82
CA LEU A 178 2.93 -5.45 21.00
C LEU A 178 1.80 -4.42 20.86
N ALA A 179 1.23 -4.03 22.01
CA ALA A 179 0.29 -2.92 22.05
C ALA A 179 1.03 -1.62 21.71
N GLY A 180 0.59 -0.94 20.67
CA GLY A 180 1.18 0.31 20.24
C GLY A 180 1.06 1.38 21.32
N PHE A 181 2.13 2.11 21.57
CA PHE A 181 2.14 3.27 22.45
C PHE A 181 2.77 4.45 21.73
N GLY A 182 2.33 5.67 22.06
CA GLY A 182 2.75 6.88 21.35
C GLY A 182 2.07 7.10 19.99
N HIS A 183 1.16 6.22 19.59
CA HIS A 183 0.34 6.39 18.39
C HIS A 183 -0.85 7.30 18.66
N ARG A 184 -1.34 7.99 17.62
CA ARG A 184 -2.55 8.84 17.72
C ARG A 184 -3.80 8.03 18.06
N PHE A 185 -3.86 6.77 17.59
CA PHE A 185 -4.97 5.85 17.84
C PHE A 185 -4.45 4.54 18.41
N PRO A 186 -5.27 3.81 19.20
CA PRO A 186 -4.90 2.48 19.66
C PRO A 186 -4.56 1.57 18.47
N GLY A 187 -3.51 0.79 18.59
CA GLY A 187 -3.05 -0.11 17.55
C GLY A 187 -2.18 -1.23 18.08
N ILE A 188 -1.92 -2.20 17.22
CA ILE A 188 -0.96 -3.28 17.45
C ILE A 188 0.19 -3.08 16.47
N ALA A 189 1.42 -3.14 16.98
CA ALA A 189 2.61 -3.21 16.16
C ALA A 189 3.10 -4.65 16.10
N ILE A 190 3.45 -5.13 14.92
CA ILE A 190 4.08 -6.44 14.71
C ILE A 190 5.46 -6.18 14.15
N TRP A 191 6.49 -6.65 14.84
CA TRP A 191 7.87 -6.47 14.45
C TRP A 191 8.54 -7.81 14.19
N PRO A 192 9.23 -7.98 13.04
CA PRO A 192 10.08 -9.13 12.84
C PRO A 192 11.29 -9.05 13.78
N LEU A 193 11.63 -10.17 14.42
CA LEU A 193 12.80 -10.27 15.33
C LEU A 193 14.11 -10.39 14.57
N HIS A 194 14.06 -10.95 13.36
CA HIS A 194 15.20 -11.07 12.45
C HIS A 194 14.81 -10.38 11.14
N SER A 195 15.16 -9.10 11.05
CA SER A 195 14.78 -8.30 9.91
C SER A 195 15.86 -8.36 8.82
N PRO A 196 15.59 -8.94 7.67
CA PRO A 196 16.36 -8.65 6.46
C PRO A 196 16.18 -7.17 6.09
N ARG A 197 17.02 -6.67 5.18
CA ARG A 197 16.98 -5.25 4.77
C ARG A 197 15.66 -4.87 4.11
N ASN A 198 15.05 -5.84 3.39
CA ASN A 198 13.86 -5.59 2.61
C ASN A 198 12.75 -6.59 2.95
N PRO A 199 11.47 -6.17 2.89
CA PRO A 199 10.33 -7.06 3.20
C PRO A 199 10.26 -8.32 2.34
N TRP A 200 10.70 -8.26 1.08
CA TRP A 200 10.70 -9.41 0.17
C TRP A 200 11.82 -10.42 0.41
N GLU A 201 12.76 -10.12 1.29
CA GLU A 201 13.82 -11.04 1.73
C GLU A 201 13.41 -11.87 2.97
N VAL A 202 12.25 -11.56 3.54
CA VAL A 202 11.69 -12.33 4.67
C VAL A 202 11.31 -13.73 4.18
N SER A 203 11.69 -14.77 4.92
CA SER A 203 11.35 -16.14 4.56
C SER A 203 9.85 -16.39 4.65
N ASP A 204 9.33 -17.32 3.82
CA ASP A 204 7.91 -17.70 3.86
C ASP A 204 7.48 -18.20 5.24
N GLN A 205 8.40 -18.86 5.99
CA GLN A 205 8.16 -19.31 7.35
C GLN A 205 7.97 -18.15 8.34
N ALA A 206 8.68 -17.04 8.14
CA ALA A 206 8.53 -15.86 8.99
C ALA A 206 7.35 -14.97 8.56
N MET A 207 6.82 -15.17 7.33
CA MET A 207 5.61 -14.51 6.85
C MET A 207 4.31 -15.22 7.31
N ALA A 208 4.38 -16.51 7.62
CA ALA A 208 3.29 -17.32 8.16
C ALA A 208 3.05 -17.04 9.64
#